data_d20ece0601f67b56aef156d467825b9b
#
_entry.id   d20ece0601f67b56aef156d467825b9b
#
_cell.length_a   1.000
_cell.length_b   1.000
_cell.length_c   1.000
_cell.angle_alpha   90.00
_cell.angle_beta   90.00
_cell.angle_gamma   90.00
#
_symmetry.space_group_name_H-M   'P 1'
#
loop_
_entity.id
_entity.type
_entity.pdbx_description
1 polymer ?
#
loop_
_entity_poly.entity_id
_entity_poly.type
_entity_poly.pdbx_seq_one_letter_code
_entity_poly.pdbx_strand_id
1 'polypeptide(L)'
;MRLDPMARNIKVKKSELLKPVVDLPDTWLTARARKVAAREAIDMIKSAKEKAKECKHDPRKPVHHGKRMHVSSTMARFEVSKTKEYDAWLHLYSVGQKIILDLPLRGHKHINKLLAKGKFLQSYIITEDSVQFCFEIETGEKLKKGEVVGLDTGIKALASTSDDKQYGLDVESKIERVKRCKQGSKGQRKARRALKQYIDETAKEVVQGKRLIVFEQLKKLNHKTKVKRRLTRNMRRSLGSWNYRYWLNRIQMACESGRSAFRTVNPAYTSQRCPACGHTERGNRSGESFKCRKCEHTDNADINAAKNILDRFLTGPYGAGYKPKNPSIV
;
A
#
# COMPACT_ATOMS: atom_id res chain seq x y z
N MET A 1 5.71 -28.44 -15.52
CA MET A 1 5.88 -29.33 -14.37
C MET A 1 4.82 -28.95 -13.34
N ARG A 2 3.80 -29.78 -13.13
CA ARG A 2 2.81 -29.60 -12.05
C ARG A 2 3.49 -29.98 -10.75
N LEU A 3 3.50 -29.10 -9.79
CA LEU A 3 3.99 -29.42 -8.43
C LEU A 3 3.05 -30.46 -7.84
N ASP A 4 3.63 -31.58 -7.40
CA ASP A 4 2.95 -32.69 -6.77
C ASP A 4 2.07 -32.22 -5.60
N PRO A 5 0.77 -32.58 -5.55
CA PRO A 5 -0.13 -32.20 -4.46
C PRO A 5 0.30 -32.72 -3.08
N MET A 6 1.08 -33.80 -3.03
CA MET A 6 1.59 -34.39 -1.77
C MET A 6 2.70 -33.57 -1.09
N ALA A 7 3.36 -32.63 -1.78
CA ALA A 7 4.38 -31.76 -1.18
C ALA A 7 3.82 -30.68 -0.22
N ARG A 8 2.51 -30.69 0.07
CA ARG A 8 1.85 -29.63 0.87
C ARG A 8 2.19 -29.63 2.37
N ASN A 9 2.73 -30.72 2.93
CA ASN A 9 2.92 -30.88 4.38
C ASN A 9 4.38 -31.10 4.83
N ILE A 10 5.36 -31.10 3.95
CA ILE A 10 6.74 -31.26 4.35
C ILE A 10 7.27 -29.90 4.81
N LYS A 11 7.48 -29.74 6.13
CA LYS A 11 8.20 -28.58 6.71
C LYS A 11 9.70 -28.72 6.45
N VAL A 12 10.13 -28.43 5.23
CA VAL A 12 11.56 -28.36 4.89
C VAL A 12 12.19 -27.14 5.55
N LYS A 13 13.33 -27.31 6.23
CA LYS A 13 14.07 -26.19 6.82
C LYS A 13 14.52 -25.22 5.73
N LYS A 14 14.47 -23.91 6.00
CA LYS A 14 14.88 -22.87 5.03
C LYS A 14 16.31 -23.06 4.54
N SER A 15 17.21 -23.58 5.38
CA SER A 15 18.60 -23.91 5.02
C SER A 15 18.70 -25.02 3.97
N GLU A 16 17.86 -26.04 4.05
CA GLU A 16 17.82 -27.16 3.09
C GLU A 16 17.33 -26.73 1.72
N LEU A 17 16.32 -25.82 1.67
CA LEU A 17 15.84 -25.24 0.42
C LEU A 17 16.88 -24.34 -0.27
N LEU A 18 17.80 -23.76 0.48
CA LEU A 18 18.83 -22.86 -0.07
C LEU A 18 20.06 -23.63 -0.57
N LYS A 19 20.35 -24.80 0.00
CA LYS A 19 21.57 -25.56 -0.30
C LYS A 19 21.79 -25.85 -1.79
N PRO A 20 20.81 -26.38 -2.55
CA PRO A 20 21.02 -26.68 -3.98
C PRO A 20 21.38 -25.45 -4.83
N VAL A 21 20.91 -24.24 -4.43
CA VAL A 21 21.20 -23.00 -5.17
C VAL A 21 22.52 -22.39 -4.73
N VAL A 22 22.90 -22.57 -3.48
CA VAL A 22 24.19 -22.09 -2.95
C VAL A 22 25.36 -22.92 -3.47
N ASP A 23 25.13 -24.21 -3.66
CA ASP A 23 26.15 -25.18 -4.10
C ASP A 23 26.21 -25.34 -5.64
N LEU A 24 25.47 -24.53 -6.40
CA LEU A 24 25.52 -24.58 -7.87
C LEU A 24 26.95 -24.38 -8.39
N PRO A 25 27.53 -25.33 -9.12
CA PRO A 25 28.79 -25.14 -9.83
C PRO A 25 28.60 -24.17 -11.02
N ASP A 26 29.68 -23.71 -11.62
CA ASP A 26 29.72 -23.02 -12.93
C ASP A 26 28.90 -21.74 -13.04
N THR A 27 28.82 -20.95 -11.98
CA THR A 27 28.23 -19.60 -12.01
C THR A 27 29.25 -18.55 -11.60
N TRP A 28 29.21 -17.41 -12.29
CA TRP A 28 30.02 -16.25 -11.95
C TRP A 28 29.57 -15.57 -10.64
N LEU A 29 28.36 -15.86 -10.14
CA LEU A 29 27.84 -15.31 -8.88
C LEU A 29 28.50 -15.94 -7.66
N THR A 30 28.82 -15.13 -6.67
CA THR A 30 29.30 -15.65 -5.39
C THR A 30 28.23 -16.45 -4.67
N ALA A 31 28.63 -17.35 -3.77
CA ALA A 31 27.71 -18.09 -2.90
C ALA A 31 26.79 -17.15 -2.08
N ARG A 32 27.29 -15.96 -1.69
CA ARG A 32 26.52 -14.92 -1.01
C ARG A 32 25.42 -14.37 -1.90
N ALA A 33 25.73 -14.01 -3.14
CA ALA A 33 24.76 -13.50 -4.12
C ALA A 33 23.69 -14.56 -4.43
N ARG A 34 24.08 -15.81 -4.66
CA ARG A 34 23.16 -16.95 -4.87
C ARG A 34 22.22 -17.16 -3.67
N LYS A 35 22.74 -17.07 -2.44
CA LYS A 35 21.93 -17.18 -1.21
C LYS A 35 20.90 -16.06 -1.10
N VAL A 36 21.24 -14.82 -1.47
CA VAL A 36 20.29 -13.70 -1.47
C VAL A 36 19.22 -13.90 -2.54
N ALA A 37 19.61 -14.27 -3.76
CA ALA A 37 18.67 -14.56 -4.85
C ALA A 37 17.70 -15.72 -4.49
N ALA A 38 18.21 -16.78 -3.89
CA ALA A 38 17.36 -17.90 -3.47
C ALA A 38 16.38 -17.51 -2.35
N ARG A 39 16.79 -16.65 -1.41
CA ARG A 39 15.88 -16.10 -0.37
C ARG A 39 14.78 -15.25 -1.00
N GLU A 40 15.13 -14.39 -1.95
CA GLU A 40 14.14 -13.58 -2.68
C GLU A 40 13.13 -14.46 -3.42
N ALA A 41 13.60 -15.52 -4.10
CA ALA A 41 12.72 -16.47 -4.78
C ALA A 41 11.74 -17.15 -3.81
N ILE A 42 12.21 -17.58 -2.63
CA ILE A 42 11.36 -18.16 -1.58
C ILE A 42 10.30 -17.16 -1.11
N ASP A 43 10.67 -15.91 -0.88
CA ASP A 43 9.74 -14.87 -0.41
C ASP A 43 8.71 -14.50 -1.50
N MET A 44 9.12 -14.50 -2.79
CA MET A 44 8.20 -14.36 -3.92
C MET A 44 7.19 -15.53 -3.99
N ILE A 45 7.63 -16.77 -3.77
CA ILE A 45 6.75 -17.95 -3.76
C ILE A 45 5.76 -17.87 -2.58
N LYS A 46 6.23 -17.51 -1.39
CA LYS A 46 5.36 -17.32 -0.21
C LYS A 46 4.29 -16.27 -0.48
N SER A 47 4.68 -15.10 -0.98
CA SER A 47 3.76 -14.03 -1.32
C SER A 47 2.74 -14.44 -2.39
N ALA A 48 3.16 -15.22 -3.39
CA ALA A 48 2.27 -15.76 -4.41
C ALA A 48 1.25 -16.76 -3.82
N LYS A 49 1.69 -17.63 -2.87
CA LYS A 49 0.80 -18.57 -2.18
C LYS A 49 -0.20 -17.86 -1.28
N GLU A 50 0.21 -16.87 -0.51
CA GLU A 50 -0.68 -16.06 0.35
C GLU A 50 -1.72 -15.32 -0.50
N LYS A 51 -1.28 -14.68 -1.57
CA LYS A 51 -2.19 -14.01 -2.50
C LYS A 51 -3.19 -14.96 -3.15
N ALA A 52 -2.76 -16.16 -3.51
CA ALA A 52 -3.62 -17.20 -4.07
C ALA A 52 -4.68 -17.66 -3.04
N LYS A 53 -4.26 -17.86 -1.78
CA LYS A 53 -5.16 -18.19 -0.67
C LYS A 53 -6.20 -17.10 -0.43
N GLU A 54 -5.78 -15.82 -0.38
CA GLU A 54 -6.70 -14.70 -0.23
C GLU A 54 -7.68 -14.58 -1.40
N CYS A 55 -7.22 -14.84 -2.61
CA CYS A 55 -8.00 -14.71 -3.84
C CYS A 55 -8.77 -15.98 -4.21
N LYS A 56 -8.61 -17.08 -3.45
CA LYS A 56 -9.27 -18.37 -3.70
C LYS A 56 -9.00 -18.91 -5.12
N HIS A 57 -7.76 -18.88 -5.55
CA HIS A 57 -7.32 -19.47 -6.82
C HIS A 57 -5.99 -20.20 -6.63
N ASP A 58 -5.60 -21.01 -7.60
CA ASP A 58 -4.30 -21.69 -7.57
C ASP A 58 -3.13 -20.70 -7.63
N PRO A 59 -2.04 -20.95 -6.88
CA PRO A 59 -0.88 -20.09 -6.90
C PRO A 59 -0.19 -20.13 -8.27
N ARG A 60 0.00 -18.95 -8.86
CA ARG A 60 0.78 -18.83 -10.10
C ARG A 60 2.26 -18.73 -9.78
N LYS A 61 3.10 -19.36 -10.62
CA LYS A 61 4.55 -19.24 -10.52
C LYS A 61 4.95 -17.76 -10.61
N PRO A 62 5.64 -17.21 -9.62
CA PRO A 62 6.11 -15.83 -9.72
C PRO A 62 7.23 -15.72 -10.77
N VAL A 63 7.31 -14.55 -11.41
CA VAL A 63 8.34 -14.24 -12.41
C VAL A 63 9.17 -13.07 -11.90
N HIS A 64 10.49 -13.23 -11.88
CA HIS A 64 11.43 -12.16 -11.63
C HIS A 64 11.83 -11.49 -12.95
N HIS A 65 11.67 -10.17 -13.05
CA HIS A 65 11.89 -9.43 -14.29
C HIS A 65 13.31 -8.87 -14.45
N GLY A 66 14.23 -9.20 -13.56
CA GLY A 66 15.63 -8.77 -13.62
C GLY A 66 15.90 -7.28 -13.36
N LYS A 67 14.86 -6.50 -13.03
CA LYS A 67 14.98 -5.02 -12.88
C LYS A 67 15.43 -4.53 -11.50
N ARG A 68 15.70 -5.44 -10.60
CA ARG A 68 16.15 -5.14 -9.24
C ARG A 68 17.02 -6.27 -8.73
N MET A 69 17.94 -5.95 -7.85
CA MET A 69 18.79 -6.89 -7.15
C MET A 69 18.80 -6.57 -5.66
N HIS A 70 18.52 -7.55 -4.83
CA HIS A 70 18.71 -7.43 -3.39
C HIS A 70 20.18 -7.66 -3.05
N VAL A 71 20.72 -6.79 -2.19
CA VAL A 71 22.11 -6.84 -1.72
C VAL A 71 22.10 -6.77 -0.20
N SER A 72 22.80 -7.71 0.43
CA SER A 72 22.96 -7.73 1.89
C SER A 72 24.22 -7.00 2.34
N SER A 73 24.33 -6.71 3.63
CA SER A 73 25.53 -6.14 4.27
C SER A 73 26.80 -6.97 4.04
N THR A 74 26.68 -8.27 3.74
CA THR A 74 27.83 -9.14 3.42
C THR A 74 28.34 -8.98 1.99
N MET A 75 27.65 -8.21 1.16
CA MET A 75 27.95 -7.99 -0.26
C MET A 75 28.20 -6.51 -0.58
N ALA A 76 27.84 -5.61 0.32
CA ALA A 76 28.01 -4.19 0.15
C ALA A 76 28.24 -3.49 1.48
N ARG A 77 28.97 -2.37 1.43
CA ARG A 77 29.17 -1.45 2.54
C ARG A 77 28.75 -0.04 2.14
N PHE A 78 27.96 0.59 2.98
CA PHE A 78 27.61 2.00 2.84
C PHE A 78 28.59 2.84 3.67
N GLU A 79 29.14 3.89 3.07
CA GLU A 79 30.05 4.81 3.71
C GLU A 79 29.64 6.25 3.40
N VAL A 80 29.54 7.09 4.43
CA VAL A 80 29.30 8.53 4.27
C VAL A 80 30.57 9.16 3.71
N SER A 81 30.44 9.96 2.66
CA SER A 81 31.61 10.58 2.01
C SER A 81 32.23 11.63 2.89
N LYS A 82 33.55 11.71 2.82
CA LYS A 82 34.35 12.81 3.41
C LYS A 82 34.56 13.95 2.43
N THR A 83 34.21 13.78 1.15
CA THR A 83 34.40 14.78 0.09
C THR A 83 33.08 15.52 -0.19
N LYS A 84 33.18 16.71 -0.80
CA LYS A 84 32.00 17.53 -1.14
C LYS A 84 31.31 17.12 -2.45
N GLU A 85 31.90 16.21 -3.24
CA GLU A 85 31.37 15.83 -4.54
C GLU A 85 30.14 14.90 -4.43
N TYR A 86 30.20 13.96 -3.48
CA TYR A 86 29.14 13.01 -3.21
C TYR A 86 28.88 12.91 -1.71
N ASP A 87 27.64 12.61 -1.33
CA ASP A 87 27.25 12.52 0.07
C ASP A 87 27.58 11.16 0.70
N ALA A 88 27.64 10.11 -0.13
CA ALA A 88 27.96 8.76 0.33
C ALA A 88 28.43 7.86 -0.82
N TRP A 89 28.98 6.73 -0.45
CA TRP A 89 29.39 5.65 -1.34
C TRP A 89 28.74 4.33 -0.96
N LEU A 90 28.35 3.55 -1.96
CA LEU A 90 27.98 2.15 -1.78
C LEU A 90 29.02 1.28 -2.50
N HIS A 91 29.84 0.61 -1.70
CA HIS A 91 30.87 -0.31 -2.18
C HIS A 91 30.27 -1.69 -2.33
N LEU A 92 30.29 -2.24 -3.54
CA LEU A 92 29.86 -3.61 -3.85
C LEU A 92 31.10 -4.48 -4.06
N TYR A 93 31.26 -5.54 -3.29
CA TYR A 93 32.49 -6.33 -3.31
C TYR A 93 32.29 -7.85 -3.38
N SER A 94 31.09 -8.34 -3.30
CA SER A 94 30.85 -9.79 -3.27
C SER A 94 29.59 -10.21 -4.06
N VAL A 95 29.40 -9.59 -5.22
CA VAL A 95 28.28 -9.91 -6.13
C VAL A 95 28.66 -11.06 -7.05
N GLY A 96 29.83 -10.98 -7.69
CA GLY A 96 30.35 -11.97 -8.63
C GLY A 96 31.86 -12.04 -8.57
N GLN A 97 32.45 -12.93 -9.37
CA GLN A 97 33.90 -13.05 -9.47
C GLN A 97 34.48 -11.75 -10.06
N LYS A 98 35.46 -11.17 -9.32
CA LYS A 98 36.16 -9.93 -9.72
C LYS A 98 35.28 -8.70 -9.92
N ILE A 99 34.02 -8.69 -9.45
CA ILE A 99 33.17 -7.52 -9.52
C ILE A 99 33.33 -6.71 -8.21
N ILE A 100 34.02 -5.58 -8.33
CA ILE A 100 34.11 -4.55 -7.30
C ILE A 100 33.61 -3.27 -7.94
N LEU A 101 32.60 -2.63 -7.34
CA LEU A 101 31.98 -1.42 -7.86
C LEU A 101 31.78 -0.43 -6.71
N ASP A 102 32.20 0.80 -6.94
CA ASP A 102 31.95 1.91 -6.04
C ASP A 102 30.93 2.84 -6.67
N LEU A 103 29.75 2.88 -6.08
CA LEU A 103 28.63 3.66 -6.56
C LEU A 103 28.53 4.98 -5.78
N PRO A 104 28.79 6.12 -6.43
CA PRO A 104 28.64 7.43 -5.81
C PRO A 104 27.15 7.75 -5.62
N LEU A 105 26.79 8.23 -4.45
CA LEU A 105 25.43 8.54 -4.08
C LEU A 105 25.29 10.01 -3.71
N ARG A 106 24.24 10.63 -4.24
CA ARG A 106 23.79 11.96 -3.80
C ARG A 106 22.59 11.79 -2.87
N GLY A 107 22.74 12.32 -1.67
CA GLY A 107 21.67 12.37 -0.69
C GLY A 107 20.60 13.39 -1.06
N HIS A 108 19.45 13.24 -0.47
CA HIS A 108 18.38 14.23 -0.52
C HIS A 108 17.80 14.41 0.89
N LYS A 109 17.09 15.51 1.12
CA LYS A 109 16.55 15.87 2.44
C LYS A 109 15.86 14.73 3.19
N HIS A 110 15.18 13.84 2.45
CA HIS A 110 14.47 12.73 3.07
C HIS A 110 15.43 11.65 3.61
N ILE A 111 16.44 11.24 2.83
CA ILE A 111 17.39 10.21 3.28
C ILE A 111 18.24 10.74 4.45
N ASN A 112 18.65 12.01 4.41
CA ASN A 112 19.41 12.63 5.49
C ASN A 112 18.60 12.65 6.80
N LYS A 113 17.29 12.94 6.72
CA LYS A 113 16.37 12.86 7.86
C LYS A 113 16.24 11.43 8.39
N LEU A 114 16.23 10.42 7.52
CA LEU A 114 16.15 9.02 7.92
C LEU A 114 17.44 8.53 8.54
N LEU A 115 18.60 8.91 7.98
CA LEU A 115 19.91 8.60 8.55
C LEU A 115 20.11 9.20 9.96
N ALA A 116 19.51 10.39 10.21
CA ALA A 116 19.58 11.03 11.52
C ALA A 116 18.62 10.41 12.56
N LYS A 117 17.54 9.78 12.16
CA LYS A 117 16.45 9.32 13.06
C LYS A 117 16.24 7.82 13.10
N GLY A 118 16.62 7.11 12.04
CA GLY A 118 16.34 5.70 11.87
C GLY A 118 17.57 4.83 12.05
N LYS A 119 17.36 3.59 12.49
CA LYS A 119 18.39 2.57 12.46
C LYS A 119 18.53 2.02 11.05
N PHE A 120 19.67 2.22 10.44
CA PHE A 120 19.97 1.73 9.11
C PHE A 120 20.18 0.21 9.11
N LEU A 121 19.40 -0.52 8.31
CA LEU A 121 19.39 -2.00 8.33
C LEU A 121 20.45 -2.63 7.42
N GLN A 122 21.27 -1.84 6.73
CA GLN A 122 22.33 -2.31 5.81
C GLN A 122 21.82 -3.36 4.79
N SER A 123 20.60 -3.17 4.33
CA SER A 123 19.96 -3.94 3.26
C SER A 123 19.63 -3.01 2.12
N TYR A 124 19.99 -3.41 0.91
CA TYR A 124 19.90 -2.54 -0.27
C TYR A 124 19.10 -3.23 -1.37
N ILE A 125 18.35 -2.45 -2.14
CA ILE A 125 17.77 -2.88 -3.40
C ILE A 125 18.33 -1.98 -4.48
N ILE A 126 19.07 -2.54 -5.41
CA ILE A 126 19.65 -1.85 -6.55
C ILE A 126 18.73 -2.05 -7.74
N THR A 127 18.42 -0.95 -8.43
CA THR A 127 17.67 -0.93 -9.69
C THR A 127 18.55 -0.34 -10.80
N GLU A 128 18.02 -0.20 -12.00
CA GLU A 128 18.74 0.39 -13.15
C GLU A 128 19.20 1.84 -12.89
N ASP A 129 18.48 2.58 -12.03
CA ASP A 129 18.64 4.03 -11.85
C ASP A 129 18.72 4.48 -10.39
N SER A 130 18.59 3.56 -9.43
CA SER A 130 18.48 3.94 -8.02
C SER A 130 18.95 2.86 -7.05
N VAL A 131 19.34 3.30 -5.86
CA VAL A 131 19.59 2.44 -4.70
C VAL A 131 18.54 2.76 -3.64
N GLN A 132 17.84 1.75 -3.16
CA GLN A 132 16.86 1.87 -2.08
C GLN A 132 17.48 1.36 -0.78
N PHE A 133 17.28 2.11 0.28
CA PHE A 133 17.78 1.81 1.62
C PHE A 133 16.62 1.47 2.55
N CYS A 134 16.86 0.55 3.48
CA CYS A 134 15.89 0.17 4.50
C CYS A 134 16.27 0.77 5.85
N PHE A 135 15.31 1.42 6.50
CA PHE A 135 15.46 1.99 7.84
C PHE A 135 14.40 1.43 8.77
N GLU A 136 14.77 1.10 9.98
CA GLU A 136 13.86 0.85 11.08
C GLU A 136 13.64 2.17 11.83
N ILE A 137 12.39 2.60 11.97
CA ILE A 137 12.03 3.85 12.61
C ILE A 137 11.09 3.54 13.76
N GLU A 138 11.46 3.96 14.95
CA GLU A 138 10.57 3.90 16.10
C GLU A 138 9.49 4.97 15.97
N THR A 139 8.24 4.56 15.92
CA THR A 139 7.11 5.48 15.77
C THR A 139 6.52 5.96 17.08
N GLY A 140 6.98 5.44 18.21
CA GLY A 140 6.46 5.74 19.54
C GLY A 140 5.05 5.19 19.79
N GLU A 141 4.48 5.47 20.95
CA GLU A 141 3.14 5.03 21.30
C GLU A 141 2.06 5.72 20.45
N LYS A 142 0.96 5.01 20.20
CA LYS A 142 -0.20 5.56 19.51
C LYS A 142 -0.84 6.69 20.31
N LEU A 143 -1.41 7.65 19.60
CA LEU A 143 -2.11 8.78 20.25
C LEU A 143 -3.27 8.27 21.11
N LYS A 144 -3.31 8.71 22.37
CA LYS A 144 -4.39 8.39 23.31
C LYS A 144 -5.54 9.39 23.23
N LYS A 145 -5.27 10.62 22.76
CA LYS A 145 -6.23 11.71 22.58
C LYS A 145 -6.30 12.14 21.12
N GLY A 146 -7.42 12.71 20.69
CA GLY A 146 -7.66 13.16 19.32
C GLY A 146 -8.95 12.61 18.73
N GLU A 147 -9.30 13.08 17.55
CA GLU A 147 -10.53 12.72 16.86
C GLU A 147 -10.50 11.27 16.34
N VAL A 148 -11.67 10.65 16.32
CA VAL A 148 -11.93 9.34 15.69
C VAL A 148 -12.84 9.59 14.51
N VAL A 149 -12.38 9.26 13.30
CA VAL A 149 -13.14 9.53 12.08
C VAL A 149 -13.32 8.29 11.22
N GLY A 150 -14.51 8.16 10.65
CA GLY A 150 -14.76 7.28 9.51
C GLY A 150 -14.31 7.98 8.23
N LEU A 151 -13.76 7.23 7.29
CA LEU A 151 -13.25 7.74 6.02
C LEU A 151 -13.82 6.92 4.86
N ASP A 152 -14.57 7.56 4.00
CA ASP A 152 -14.95 7.06 2.67
C ASP A 152 -13.98 7.57 1.61
N THR A 153 -13.84 6.86 0.50
CA THR A 153 -12.90 7.21 -0.55
C THR A 153 -13.52 7.14 -1.94
N GLY A 154 -13.24 8.17 -2.74
CA GLY A 154 -13.81 8.33 -4.06
C GLY A 154 -12.83 8.79 -5.13
N ILE A 155 -13.36 8.94 -6.35
CA ILE A 155 -12.63 9.50 -7.50
C ILE A 155 -12.77 11.02 -7.55
N LYS A 156 -13.83 11.58 -6.96
CA LYS A 156 -14.10 13.02 -6.93
C LYS A 156 -13.41 13.71 -5.76
N ALA A 157 -13.44 13.07 -4.60
CA ALA A 157 -12.63 13.42 -3.44
C ALA A 157 -11.81 12.19 -3.03
N LEU A 158 -10.54 12.38 -2.65
CA LEU A 158 -9.71 11.27 -2.16
C LEU A 158 -10.25 10.73 -0.84
N ALA A 159 -10.77 11.61 0.01
CA ALA A 159 -11.39 11.25 1.27
C ALA A 159 -12.55 12.17 1.60
N SER A 160 -13.64 11.58 2.09
CA SER A 160 -14.71 12.26 2.81
C SER A 160 -14.73 11.69 4.23
N THR A 161 -14.75 12.53 5.24
CA THR A 161 -14.64 12.12 6.63
C THR A 161 -15.92 12.39 7.40
N SER A 162 -16.16 11.63 8.47
CA SER A 162 -17.37 11.71 9.29
C SER A 162 -17.52 13.02 10.08
N ASP A 163 -16.49 13.87 10.11
CA ASP A 163 -16.46 15.23 10.64
C ASP A 163 -16.80 16.30 9.57
N ASP A 164 -17.56 15.91 8.54
CA ASP A 164 -18.07 16.76 7.46
C ASP A 164 -17.00 17.44 6.59
N LYS A 165 -15.77 16.87 6.55
CA LYS A 165 -14.67 17.38 5.72
C LYS A 165 -14.43 16.52 4.49
N GLN A 166 -14.00 17.17 3.42
CA GLN A 166 -13.55 16.51 2.19
C GLN A 166 -12.14 16.94 1.84
N TYR A 167 -11.35 15.98 1.38
CA TYR A 167 -9.94 16.16 1.07
C TYR A 167 -9.64 15.65 -0.33
N GLY A 168 -8.71 16.31 -0.99
CA GLY A 168 -8.24 15.87 -2.28
C GLY A 168 -9.26 16.04 -3.41
N LEU A 169 -10.00 17.15 -3.44
CA LEU A 169 -11.03 17.47 -4.42
C LEU A 169 -10.49 17.58 -5.87
N ASP A 170 -9.20 17.92 -6.04
CA ASP A 170 -8.57 18.00 -7.37
C ASP A 170 -8.14 16.64 -7.95
N VAL A 171 -8.42 15.53 -7.29
CA VAL A 171 -7.99 14.21 -7.75
C VAL A 171 -8.52 13.85 -9.13
N GLU A 172 -9.77 14.23 -9.43
CA GLU A 172 -10.40 13.97 -10.72
C GLU A 172 -9.65 14.67 -11.86
N SER A 173 -9.31 15.95 -11.69
CA SER A 173 -8.54 16.72 -12.67
C SER A 173 -7.17 16.11 -12.96
N LYS A 174 -6.50 15.62 -11.91
CA LYS A 174 -5.20 14.95 -12.01
C LYS A 174 -5.30 13.58 -12.69
N ILE A 175 -6.37 12.82 -12.43
CA ILE A 175 -6.67 11.56 -13.13
C ILE A 175 -6.93 11.82 -14.62
N GLU A 176 -7.72 12.83 -14.95
CA GLU A 176 -7.98 13.23 -16.35
C GLU A 176 -6.68 13.61 -17.08
N ARG A 177 -5.79 14.35 -16.43
CA ARG A 177 -4.48 14.67 -16.99
C ARG A 177 -3.66 13.41 -17.31
N VAL A 178 -3.66 12.41 -16.44
CA VAL A 178 -2.99 11.12 -16.71
C VAL A 178 -3.62 10.40 -17.91
N LYS A 179 -4.96 10.45 -18.04
CA LYS A 179 -5.72 9.79 -19.12
C LYS A 179 -5.48 10.44 -20.50
N ARG A 180 -5.30 11.76 -20.54
CA ARG A 180 -5.03 12.51 -21.78
C ARG A 180 -3.65 12.23 -22.36
N CYS A 181 -2.69 11.81 -21.54
CA CYS A 181 -1.34 11.53 -22.00
C CYS A 181 -1.25 10.18 -22.75
N LYS A 182 -0.42 10.12 -23.80
CA LYS A 182 -0.08 8.87 -24.49
C LYS A 182 0.55 7.89 -23.50
N GLN A 183 0.09 6.65 -23.54
CA GLN A 183 0.58 5.59 -22.64
C GLN A 183 2.11 5.41 -22.78
N GLY A 184 2.83 5.36 -21.64
CA GLY A 184 4.28 5.19 -21.59
C GLY A 184 5.10 6.46 -21.90
N SER A 185 4.47 7.58 -22.31
CA SER A 185 5.17 8.83 -22.63
C SER A 185 5.80 9.51 -21.41
N LYS A 186 6.79 10.38 -21.65
CA LYS A 186 7.35 11.27 -20.61
C LYS A 186 6.26 12.10 -19.92
N GLY A 187 5.28 12.63 -20.70
CA GLY A 187 4.15 13.38 -20.19
C GLY A 187 3.29 12.57 -19.23
N GLN A 188 2.97 11.31 -19.57
CA GLN A 188 2.21 10.44 -18.68
C GLN A 188 2.98 10.13 -17.39
N ARG A 189 4.28 9.87 -17.47
CA ARG A 189 5.12 9.63 -16.28
C ARG A 189 5.13 10.86 -15.36
N LYS A 190 5.24 12.08 -15.92
CA LYS A 190 5.17 13.34 -15.17
C LYS A 190 3.80 13.52 -14.51
N ALA A 191 2.71 13.29 -15.25
CA ALA A 191 1.34 13.38 -14.71
C ALA A 191 1.09 12.37 -13.59
N ARG A 192 1.57 11.12 -13.72
CA ARG A 192 1.46 10.11 -12.66
C ARG A 192 2.29 10.46 -11.42
N ARG A 193 3.45 11.08 -11.56
CA ARG A 193 4.23 11.58 -10.41
C ARG A 193 3.46 12.66 -9.67
N ALA A 194 2.90 13.63 -10.39
CA ALA A 194 2.12 14.72 -9.81
C ALA A 194 0.88 14.18 -9.06
N LEU A 195 0.17 13.18 -9.63
CA LEU A 195 -0.95 12.52 -8.95
C LEU A 195 -0.48 11.79 -7.67
N LYS A 196 0.63 11.08 -7.71
CA LYS A 196 1.18 10.40 -6.52
C LYS A 196 1.57 11.39 -5.43
N GLN A 197 2.24 12.48 -5.80
CA GLN A 197 2.62 13.53 -4.85
C GLN A 197 1.38 14.13 -4.19
N TYR A 198 0.36 14.45 -4.96
CA TYR A 198 -0.90 14.96 -4.43
C TYR A 198 -1.57 13.99 -3.45
N ILE A 199 -1.60 12.69 -3.78
CA ILE A 199 -2.08 11.64 -2.89
C ILE A 199 -1.27 11.60 -1.58
N ASP A 200 0.06 11.75 -1.66
CA ASP A 200 0.95 11.71 -0.50
C ASP A 200 0.74 12.91 0.44
N GLU A 201 0.52 14.09 -0.12
CA GLU A 201 0.23 15.32 0.62
C GLU A 201 -1.14 15.23 1.29
N THR A 202 -2.18 14.87 0.54
CA THR A 202 -3.54 14.70 1.06
C THR A 202 -3.61 13.62 2.16
N ALA A 203 -2.86 12.52 2.03
CA ALA A 203 -2.85 11.48 3.06
C ALA A 203 -2.32 12.00 4.41
N LYS A 204 -1.32 12.89 4.40
CA LYS A 204 -0.79 13.52 5.62
C LYS A 204 -1.80 14.48 6.23
N GLU A 205 -2.46 15.27 5.39
CA GLU A 205 -3.48 16.24 5.80
C GLU A 205 -4.66 15.54 6.46
N VAL A 206 -5.18 14.47 5.86
CA VAL A 206 -6.29 13.67 6.41
C VAL A 206 -5.98 13.10 7.80
N VAL A 207 -4.74 12.69 8.04
CA VAL A 207 -4.34 12.03 9.30
C VAL A 207 -4.03 13.03 10.41
N GLN A 208 -3.73 14.26 10.07
CA GLN A 208 -3.30 15.27 11.02
C GLN A 208 -4.34 15.51 12.13
N GLY A 209 -3.92 15.41 13.40
CA GLY A 209 -4.78 15.61 14.57
C GLY A 209 -5.74 14.45 14.88
N LYS A 210 -5.76 13.41 14.11
CA LYS A 210 -6.68 12.29 14.28
C LYS A 210 -6.02 11.12 15.00
N ARG A 211 -6.69 10.62 16.07
CA ARG A 211 -6.23 9.46 16.86
C ARG A 211 -6.47 8.14 16.14
N LEU A 212 -7.61 8.03 15.47
CA LEU A 212 -8.04 6.81 14.80
C LEU A 212 -8.75 7.13 13.48
N ILE A 213 -8.35 6.47 12.44
CA ILE A 213 -9.04 6.48 11.12
C ILE A 213 -9.63 5.11 10.86
N VAL A 214 -10.92 5.09 10.61
CA VAL A 214 -11.68 3.88 10.23
C VAL A 214 -11.99 3.94 8.75
N PHE A 215 -11.67 2.86 8.03
CA PHE A 215 -11.74 2.78 6.59
C PHE A 215 -12.54 1.56 6.14
N GLU A 216 -13.11 1.60 4.96
CA GLU A 216 -13.75 0.41 4.38
C GLU A 216 -12.74 -0.62 3.88
N GLN A 217 -12.94 -1.88 4.24
CA GLN A 217 -12.15 -2.98 3.70
C GLN A 217 -12.60 -3.35 2.27
N LEU A 218 -12.26 -2.54 1.28
CA LEU A 218 -12.58 -2.81 -0.11
C LEU A 218 -11.68 -3.92 -0.69
N LYS A 219 -12.02 -5.18 -0.43
CA LYS A 219 -11.35 -6.34 -1.04
C LYS A 219 -11.76 -6.46 -2.51
N LYS A 220 -10.77 -6.59 -3.41
CA LYS A 220 -10.97 -7.03 -4.81
C LYS A 220 -11.76 -6.07 -5.72
N LEU A 221 -11.64 -4.74 -5.56
CA LEU A 221 -12.24 -3.76 -6.49
C LEU A 221 -11.93 -4.07 -7.97
N ASN A 222 -10.74 -4.61 -8.25
CA ASN A 222 -10.30 -4.90 -9.61
C ASN A 222 -10.66 -6.30 -10.14
N HIS A 223 -11.24 -7.19 -9.32
CA HIS A 223 -11.46 -8.59 -9.69
C HIS A 223 -12.91 -8.96 -10.02
N LYS A 224 -13.88 -8.08 -9.78
CA LYS A 224 -15.28 -8.39 -10.13
C LYS A 224 -15.52 -8.16 -11.62
N THR A 225 -15.28 -9.19 -12.44
CA THR A 225 -15.51 -9.21 -13.89
C THR A 225 -16.93 -8.78 -14.27
N LYS A 226 -17.95 -9.12 -13.47
CA LYS A 226 -19.34 -8.71 -13.69
C LYS A 226 -19.55 -7.19 -13.55
N VAL A 227 -18.85 -6.53 -12.61
CA VAL A 227 -18.92 -5.07 -12.43
C VAL A 227 -18.18 -4.35 -13.56
N LYS A 228 -17.03 -4.87 -14.00
CA LYS A 228 -16.26 -4.29 -15.11
C LYS A 228 -17.04 -4.26 -16.43
N ARG A 229 -17.91 -5.24 -16.69
CA ARG A 229 -18.73 -5.26 -17.92
C ARG A 229 -19.82 -4.16 -17.95
N ARG A 230 -20.26 -3.67 -16.78
CA ARG A 230 -21.29 -2.61 -16.66
C ARG A 230 -20.69 -1.19 -16.66
N LEU A 231 -19.38 -1.04 -16.52
CA LEU A 231 -18.73 0.27 -16.49
C LEU A 231 -18.43 0.75 -17.90
N THR A 232 -18.63 2.05 -18.16
CA THR A 232 -18.22 2.68 -19.40
C THR A 232 -16.69 2.58 -19.58
N ARG A 233 -16.21 2.68 -20.83
CA ARG A 233 -14.78 2.69 -21.14
C ARG A 233 -14.04 3.79 -20.36
N ASN A 234 -14.67 4.96 -20.24
CA ASN A 234 -14.10 6.10 -19.53
C ASN A 234 -13.95 5.79 -18.03
N MET A 235 -15.00 5.29 -17.38
CA MET A 235 -14.96 4.92 -15.97
C MET A 235 -13.90 3.84 -15.68
N ARG A 236 -13.76 2.84 -16.57
CA ARG A 236 -12.69 1.82 -16.44
C ARG A 236 -11.29 2.42 -16.50
N ARG A 237 -11.07 3.44 -17.38
CA ARG A 237 -9.79 4.15 -17.47
C ARG A 237 -9.53 5.01 -16.23
N SER A 238 -10.55 5.68 -15.69
CA SER A 238 -10.45 6.45 -14.44
C SER A 238 -10.08 5.56 -13.27
N LEU A 239 -10.80 4.46 -13.06
CA LEU A 239 -10.50 3.47 -12.01
C LEU A 239 -9.12 2.82 -12.17
N GLY A 240 -8.67 2.60 -13.41
CA GLY A 240 -7.33 2.08 -13.69
C GLY A 240 -6.21 3.09 -13.44
N SER A 241 -6.49 4.38 -13.58
CA SER A 241 -5.57 5.48 -13.30
C SER A 241 -5.56 5.86 -11.81
N TRP A 242 -6.70 5.71 -11.14
CA TRP A 242 -6.84 5.88 -9.70
C TRP A 242 -6.24 4.69 -8.97
N ASN A 243 -5.13 4.92 -8.30
CA ASN A 243 -4.42 3.87 -7.61
C ASN A 243 -4.91 3.74 -6.16
N TYR A 244 -6.09 3.15 -5.96
CA TYR A 244 -6.71 2.91 -4.65
C TYR A 244 -5.76 2.24 -3.64
N ARG A 245 -4.99 1.21 -4.07
CA ARG A 245 -4.04 0.55 -3.17
C ARG A 245 -2.92 1.48 -2.73
N TYR A 246 -2.47 2.36 -3.63
CA TYR A 246 -1.47 3.36 -3.28
C TYR A 246 -2.03 4.34 -2.26
N TRP A 247 -3.24 4.84 -2.46
CA TRP A 247 -3.94 5.70 -1.52
C TRP A 247 -4.06 5.06 -0.14
N LEU A 248 -4.58 3.82 -0.05
CA LEU A 248 -4.73 3.07 1.20
C LEU A 248 -3.38 2.89 1.93
N ASN A 249 -2.33 2.51 1.19
CA ASN A 249 -0.99 2.37 1.76
C ASN A 249 -0.45 3.71 2.27
N ARG A 250 -0.73 4.82 1.59
CA ARG A 250 -0.28 6.16 2.02
C ARG A 250 -0.99 6.63 3.27
N ILE A 251 -2.30 6.41 3.38
CA ILE A 251 -3.04 6.66 4.62
C ILE A 251 -2.47 5.83 5.77
N GLN A 252 -2.23 4.54 5.55
CA GLN A 252 -1.68 3.66 6.57
C GLN A 252 -0.29 4.12 7.03
N MET A 253 0.60 4.45 6.10
CA MET A 253 1.93 5.00 6.41
C MET A 253 1.84 6.36 7.10
N ALA A 254 0.90 7.22 6.72
CA ALA A 254 0.66 8.50 7.39
C ALA A 254 0.16 8.29 8.82
N CYS A 255 -0.74 7.33 9.05
CA CYS A 255 -1.18 6.94 10.39
C CYS A 255 -0.02 6.44 11.25
N GLU A 256 0.85 5.59 10.71
CA GLU A 256 2.03 5.10 11.43
C GLU A 256 2.96 6.25 11.81
N SER A 257 3.29 7.13 10.85
CA SER A 257 4.16 8.29 11.08
C SER A 257 3.55 9.32 12.04
N GLY A 258 2.23 9.49 12.00
CA GLY A 258 1.46 10.39 12.87
C GLY A 258 1.07 9.77 14.21
N ARG A 259 1.45 8.52 14.46
CA ARG A 259 1.05 7.74 15.67
C ARG A 259 -0.46 7.52 15.79
N SER A 260 -1.21 7.69 14.70
CA SER A 260 -2.64 7.41 14.64
C SER A 260 -2.90 5.91 14.54
N ALA A 261 -4.02 5.44 15.04
CA ALA A 261 -4.48 4.08 14.81
C ALA A 261 -5.18 4.00 13.42
N PHE A 262 -5.20 2.81 12.84
CA PHE A 262 -5.89 2.51 11.60
C PHE A 262 -6.72 1.25 11.76
N ARG A 263 -7.99 1.29 11.37
CA ARG A 263 -8.90 0.15 11.42
C ARG A 263 -9.72 0.06 10.15
N THR A 264 -10.23 -1.13 9.86
CA THR A 264 -11.08 -1.35 8.69
C THR A 264 -12.38 -2.02 9.09
N VAL A 265 -13.47 -1.65 8.43
CA VAL A 265 -14.80 -2.23 8.60
C VAL A 265 -15.32 -2.87 7.31
N ASN A 266 -16.35 -3.70 7.42
CA ASN A 266 -17.02 -4.29 6.27
C ASN A 266 -17.78 -3.20 5.47
N PRO A 267 -17.63 -3.09 4.14
CA PRO A 267 -18.25 -2.05 3.31
C PRO A 267 -19.73 -2.27 3.00
N ALA A 268 -20.36 -3.32 3.49
CA ALA A 268 -21.75 -3.61 3.12
C ALA A 268 -22.72 -2.51 3.59
N TYR A 269 -23.50 -1.93 2.68
CA TYR A 269 -24.57 -0.95 2.93
C TYR A 269 -24.16 0.41 3.52
N THR A 270 -22.89 0.71 3.72
CA THR A 270 -22.44 2.00 4.27
C THR A 270 -22.92 3.20 3.44
N SER A 271 -22.99 3.08 2.13
CA SER A 271 -23.49 4.11 1.20
C SER A 271 -25.02 4.20 1.08
N GLN A 272 -25.76 3.26 1.68
CA GLN A 272 -27.23 3.17 1.53
C GLN A 272 -27.99 3.44 2.82
N ARG A 273 -27.30 3.33 3.97
CA ARG A 273 -27.89 3.49 5.28
C ARG A 273 -27.95 4.97 5.68
N CYS A 274 -29.07 5.33 6.30
CA CYS A 274 -29.21 6.63 6.94
C CYS A 274 -28.55 6.64 8.34
N PRO A 275 -27.62 7.55 8.64
CA PRO A 275 -27.00 7.63 9.96
C PRO A 275 -27.96 8.12 11.03
N ALA A 276 -29.02 8.87 10.67
CA ALA A 276 -29.98 9.41 11.62
C ALA A 276 -31.00 8.37 12.12
N CYS A 277 -31.60 7.56 11.21
CA CYS A 277 -32.65 6.64 11.59
C CYS A 277 -32.33 5.15 11.33
N GLY A 278 -31.16 4.85 10.80
CA GLY A 278 -30.73 3.48 10.51
C GLY A 278 -31.40 2.83 9.27
N HIS A 279 -32.37 3.47 8.62
CA HIS A 279 -33.03 2.93 7.45
C HIS A 279 -32.07 2.71 6.31
N THR A 280 -32.12 1.52 5.71
CA THR A 280 -31.19 1.11 4.64
C THR A 280 -31.96 0.79 3.39
N GLU A 281 -31.81 1.62 2.36
CA GLU A 281 -32.47 1.44 1.07
C GLU A 281 -31.56 1.95 -0.06
N ARG A 282 -31.55 1.22 -1.19
CA ARG A 282 -30.74 1.61 -2.36
C ARG A 282 -31.12 2.98 -2.92
N GLY A 283 -32.41 3.33 -2.85
CA GLY A 283 -32.95 4.59 -3.35
C GLY A 283 -32.59 5.83 -2.51
N ASN A 284 -31.98 5.65 -1.33
CA ASN A 284 -31.52 6.76 -0.50
C ASN A 284 -30.37 7.56 -1.13
N ARG A 285 -29.57 6.93 -2.02
CA ARG A 285 -28.43 7.56 -2.69
C ARG A 285 -28.72 7.81 -4.15
N SER A 286 -28.54 9.04 -4.62
CA SER A 286 -28.55 9.44 -6.03
C SER A 286 -27.29 10.25 -6.34
N GLY A 287 -26.31 9.62 -6.98
CA GLY A 287 -25.04 10.29 -7.31
C GLY A 287 -24.29 10.74 -6.05
N GLU A 288 -24.12 12.04 -5.88
CA GLU A 288 -23.46 12.69 -4.73
C GLU A 288 -24.43 13.10 -3.62
N SER A 289 -25.74 12.99 -3.86
CA SER A 289 -26.76 13.35 -2.89
C SER A 289 -27.26 12.10 -2.16
N PHE A 290 -27.47 12.23 -0.87
CA PHE A 290 -28.14 11.27 -0.02
C PHE A 290 -29.44 11.91 0.52
N LYS A 291 -30.57 11.23 0.35
CA LYS A 291 -31.85 11.57 0.97
C LYS A 291 -32.53 10.33 1.50
N CYS A 292 -32.73 10.26 2.78
CA CYS A 292 -33.43 9.14 3.42
C CYS A 292 -34.91 9.15 3.05
N ARG A 293 -35.42 8.05 2.50
CA ARG A 293 -36.83 7.90 2.16
C ARG A 293 -37.76 7.71 3.37
N LYS A 294 -37.20 7.42 4.56
CA LYS A 294 -37.97 7.21 5.78
C LYS A 294 -38.06 8.47 6.65
N CYS A 295 -36.95 9.17 6.88
CA CYS A 295 -36.88 10.30 7.79
C CYS A 295 -36.46 11.62 7.13
N GLU A 296 -36.35 11.62 5.81
CA GLU A 296 -36.00 12.78 4.95
C GLU A 296 -34.64 13.42 5.25
N HIS A 297 -33.82 12.83 6.12
CA HIS A 297 -32.44 13.28 6.34
C HIS A 297 -31.69 13.40 5.02
N THR A 298 -31.05 14.56 4.78
CA THR A 298 -30.25 14.83 3.58
C THR A 298 -28.79 15.08 3.96
N ASP A 299 -27.87 14.61 3.13
CA ASP A 299 -26.44 14.79 3.31
C ASP A 299 -25.69 14.64 1.97
N ASN A 300 -24.40 14.97 1.93
CA ASN A 300 -23.52 14.52 0.88
C ASN A 300 -23.34 12.99 0.98
N ALA A 301 -23.46 12.27 -0.14
CA ALA A 301 -23.47 10.80 -0.14
C ALA A 301 -22.18 10.16 0.38
N ASP A 302 -21.03 10.80 0.14
CA ASP A 302 -19.73 10.28 0.59
C ASP A 302 -19.47 10.62 2.07
N ILE A 303 -19.94 11.78 2.54
CA ILE A 303 -19.95 12.14 3.97
C ILE A 303 -20.89 11.22 4.75
N ASN A 304 -22.10 10.97 4.22
CA ASN A 304 -23.03 9.99 4.78
C ASN A 304 -22.39 8.60 4.91
N ALA A 305 -21.65 8.15 3.88
CA ALA A 305 -20.93 6.89 3.93
C ALA A 305 -19.85 6.90 5.02
N ALA A 306 -19.08 7.97 5.14
CA ALA A 306 -18.07 8.13 6.17
C ALA A 306 -18.65 8.08 7.60
N LYS A 307 -19.81 8.73 7.85
CA LYS A 307 -20.55 8.64 9.12
C LYS A 307 -20.97 7.20 9.42
N ASN A 308 -21.47 6.46 8.42
CA ASN A 308 -21.84 5.06 8.58
C ASN A 308 -20.64 4.13 8.79
N ILE A 309 -19.47 4.44 8.22
CA ILE A 309 -18.22 3.73 8.47
C ILE A 309 -17.81 3.85 9.93
N LEU A 310 -17.87 5.08 10.48
CA LEU A 310 -17.57 5.33 11.87
C LEU A 310 -18.57 4.64 12.79
N ASP A 311 -19.88 4.81 12.55
CA ASP A 311 -20.94 4.19 13.34
C ASP A 311 -20.79 2.66 13.37
N ARG A 312 -20.49 2.04 12.23
CA ARG A 312 -20.22 0.59 12.14
C ARG A 312 -19.01 0.16 12.98
N PHE A 313 -18.00 0.97 13.10
CA PHE A 313 -16.86 0.67 13.95
C PHE A 313 -17.23 0.74 15.43
N LEU A 314 -18.03 1.74 15.83
CA LEU A 314 -18.42 1.97 17.22
C LEU A 314 -19.48 0.97 17.70
N THR A 315 -20.46 0.66 16.84
CA THR A 315 -21.63 -0.15 17.21
C THR A 315 -21.54 -1.61 16.75
N GLY A 316 -20.55 -1.94 15.90
CA GLY A 316 -20.42 -3.25 15.27
C GLY A 316 -21.21 -3.40 13.97
N PRO A 317 -21.11 -4.55 13.27
CA PRO A 317 -21.79 -4.74 11.99
C PRO A 317 -23.31 -4.77 12.15
N TYR A 318 -24.01 -4.16 11.20
CA TYR A 318 -25.46 -4.22 11.08
C TYR A 318 -25.93 -5.64 10.80
N GLY A 319 -26.61 -6.24 11.74
CA GLY A 319 -27.18 -7.58 11.66
C GLY A 319 -27.16 -8.29 13.01
N ALA A 320 -28.22 -9.04 13.33
CA ALA A 320 -28.32 -9.82 14.55
C ALA A 320 -27.12 -10.76 14.72
N GLY A 321 -26.43 -10.69 15.85
CA GLY A 321 -25.47 -11.69 16.26
C GLY A 321 -23.99 -11.32 16.28
N TYR A 322 -23.58 -10.12 15.93
CA TYR A 322 -22.19 -9.73 16.08
C TYR A 322 -21.88 -9.15 17.46
N LYS A 323 -21.09 -9.87 18.22
CA LYS A 323 -20.44 -9.35 19.45
C LYS A 323 -19.05 -8.84 19.06
N PRO A 324 -18.71 -7.56 19.30
CA PRO A 324 -17.35 -7.07 19.03
C PRO A 324 -16.37 -7.85 19.89
N LYS A 325 -15.37 -8.46 19.27
CA LYS A 325 -14.22 -9.01 19.96
C LYS A 325 -13.37 -7.85 20.47
N ASN A 326 -13.46 -7.55 21.76
CA ASN A 326 -12.79 -6.52 22.55
C ASN A 326 -13.23 -5.06 22.29
N PRO A 327 -14.07 -4.50 23.19
CA PRO A 327 -14.34 -3.07 23.25
C PRO A 327 -13.26 -2.24 23.98
N SER A 328 -12.15 -2.83 24.38
CA SER A 328 -11.13 -2.19 25.24
C SER A 328 -10.10 -1.33 24.51
N ILE A 329 -10.41 -0.82 23.32
CA ILE A 329 -9.59 0.18 22.61
C ILE A 329 -10.50 1.35 22.20
N VAL A 330 -11.19 1.93 23.12
CA VAL A 330 -11.78 3.27 23.00
C VAL A 330 -10.97 4.22 23.86
#